data_81d24f8f83a3f92dcdbf982494b800e2
#
_entry.id   81d24f8f83a3f92dcdbf982494b800e2
#
_cell.length_a   1.000
_cell.length_b   1.000
_cell.length_c   1.000
_cell.angle_alpha   90.00
_cell.angle_beta   90.00
_cell.angle_gamma   90.00
#
_symmetry.space_group_name_H-M   'P 1'
#
loop_
_entity.id
_entity.type
_entity.pdbx_description
1 polymer ?
#
loop_
_entity_poly.entity_id
_entity_poly.type
_entity_poly.pdbx_seq_one_letter_code
_entity_poly.pdbx_strand_id
1 'polypeptide(L)'
;MTDKLNKKQITELLPHREPMLLIDELTNIKKLFSATAIVNVKKDSFFVQGHFPGNPVMPGVLIVEAFGQAAAALTAHGIDKSTYENKLVFLMSVEKARFRNPVIPNCKLELNIEAIRSHGRVWKYKGEAFVDGKKMADAQWSATIVDRK
;
A
#
# COMPACT_ATOMS: atom_id res chain seq x y z
N MET A 1 -6.65 -22.96 1.59
CA MET A 1 -5.49 -22.17 1.23
C MET A 1 -5.73 -20.70 1.55
N THR A 2 -4.84 -20.08 2.28
CA THR A 2 -5.05 -18.70 2.69
C THR A 2 -4.39 -17.75 1.75
N ASP A 3 -5.18 -16.90 1.11
CA ASP A 3 -4.70 -15.79 0.32
C ASP A 3 -4.77 -14.53 1.16
N LYS A 4 -4.31 -14.65 2.42
CA LYS A 4 -4.42 -13.55 3.38
C LYS A 4 -3.16 -13.47 4.23
N LEU A 5 -2.64 -12.25 4.39
CA LEU A 5 -1.51 -11.96 5.24
C LEU A 5 -1.91 -10.98 6.33
N ASN A 6 -1.49 -11.24 7.56
CA ASN A 6 -1.70 -10.31 8.67
C ASN A 6 -0.53 -9.33 8.73
N LYS A 7 -0.61 -8.37 9.65
CA LYS A 7 0.42 -7.33 9.77
C LYS A 7 1.81 -7.88 10.06
N LYS A 8 1.89 -8.91 10.90
CA LYS A 8 3.16 -9.54 11.22
C LYS A 8 3.81 -10.14 9.99
N GLN A 9 3.03 -10.86 9.18
CA GLN A 9 3.52 -11.46 7.95
C GLN A 9 3.95 -10.40 6.94
N ILE A 10 3.21 -9.29 6.86
CA ILE A 10 3.56 -8.16 6.00
C ILE A 10 4.90 -7.57 6.44
N THR A 11 5.12 -7.45 7.74
CA THR A 11 6.37 -6.94 8.30
C THR A 11 7.57 -7.79 7.88
N GLU A 12 7.37 -9.09 7.68
CA GLU A 12 8.43 -10.00 7.23
C GLU A 12 8.76 -9.80 5.75
N LEU A 13 7.83 -9.24 4.98
CA LEU A 13 8.02 -9.01 3.55
C LEU A 13 8.55 -7.61 3.23
N LEU A 14 8.19 -6.61 4.04
CA LEU A 14 8.50 -5.21 3.78
C LEU A 14 9.58 -4.68 4.72
N PRO A 15 10.42 -3.74 4.24
CA PRO A 15 11.38 -3.06 5.12
C PRO A 15 10.72 -2.00 6.00
N HIS A 16 9.49 -1.60 5.68
CA HIS A 16 8.74 -0.55 6.40
C HIS A 16 8.43 -0.97 7.83
N ARG A 17 8.44 0.00 8.75
CA ARG A 17 8.10 -0.21 10.16
C ARG A 17 7.24 0.94 10.65
N GLU A 18 6.57 0.72 11.79
CA GLU A 18 5.78 1.76 12.42
C GLU A 18 6.62 3.01 12.68
N PRO A 19 6.10 4.22 12.51
CA PRO A 19 4.72 4.55 12.17
C PRO A 19 4.44 4.58 10.66
N MET A 20 5.43 4.33 9.80
CA MET A 20 5.27 4.40 8.34
C MET A 20 4.70 3.14 7.71
N LEU A 21 4.57 2.05 8.45
CA LEU A 21 3.90 0.85 7.94
C LEU A 21 2.39 1.09 8.00
N LEU A 22 1.77 1.30 6.87
CA LEU A 22 0.38 1.75 6.79
C LEU A 22 -0.65 0.63 6.61
N ILE A 23 -0.27 -0.46 5.92
CA ILE A 23 -1.24 -1.51 5.63
C ILE A 23 -1.30 -2.52 6.77
N ASP A 24 -2.52 -2.95 7.10
CA ASP A 24 -2.77 -3.87 8.21
C ASP A 24 -3.00 -5.31 7.76
N GLU A 25 -3.53 -5.50 6.57
CA GLU A 25 -3.79 -6.83 6.00
C GLU A 25 -3.63 -6.79 4.50
N LEU A 26 -3.32 -7.95 3.93
CA LEU A 26 -3.35 -8.15 2.48
C LEU A 26 -4.22 -9.38 2.23
N THR A 27 -5.26 -9.23 1.43
CA THR A 27 -6.25 -10.28 1.18
C THR A 27 -6.49 -10.47 -0.32
N ASN A 28 -7.23 -11.51 -0.70
CA ASN A 28 -7.58 -11.82 -2.09
C ASN A 28 -6.36 -11.84 -3.00
N ILE A 29 -5.28 -12.46 -2.51
CA ILE A 29 -3.99 -12.44 -3.21
C ILE A 29 -4.04 -13.36 -4.42
N LYS A 30 -3.78 -12.79 -5.59
CA LYS A 30 -3.50 -13.54 -6.82
C LYS A 30 -2.03 -13.30 -7.12
N LYS A 31 -1.24 -14.34 -6.96
CA LYS A 31 0.22 -14.28 -6.99
C LYS A 31 0.76 -13.38 -8.11
N LEU A 32 1.55 -12.39 -7.74
CA LEU A 32 2.21 -11.43 -8.64
C LEU A 32 1.25 -10.60 -9.49
N PHE A 33 -0.05 -10.73 -9.29
CA PHE A 33 -1.03 -10.04 -10.12
C PHE A 33 -1.87 -9.00 -9.39
N SER A 34 -2.58 -9.41 -8.33
CA SER A 34 -3.49 -8.48 -7.65
C SER A 34 -3.73 -8.88 -6.20
N ALA A 35 -4.19 -7.91 -5.41
CA ALA A 35 -4.56 -8.13 -4.02
C ALA A 35 -5.40 -6.96 -3.52
N THR A 36 -6.00 -7.14 -2.36
CA THR A 36 -6.69 -6.09 -1.64
C THR A 36 -5.96 -5.88 -0.32
N ALA A 37 -5.50 -4.67 -0.07
CA ALA A 37 -4.89 -4.31 1.20
C ALA A 37 -5.92 -3.58 2.05
N ILE A 38 -5.82 -3.75 3.36
CA ILE A 38 -6.69 -3.09 4.32
C ILE A 38 -5.85 -2.12 5.14
N VAL A 39 -6.33 -0.88 5.23
CA VAL A 39 -5.76 0.14 6.11
C VAL A 39 -6.86 0.54 7.10
N ASN A 40 -6.62 0.26 8.37
CA ASN A 40 -7.56 0.69 9.41
C ASN A 40 -7.22 2.13 9.79
N VAL A 41 -7.99 3.07 9.28
CA VAL A 41 -7.79 4.50 9.56
C VAL A 41 -8.47 4.80 10.89
N LYS A 42 -7.66 5.12 11.90
CA LYS A 42 -8.12 5.29 13.27
C LYS A 42 -7.98 6.73 13.73
N LYS A 43 -8.76 7.07 14.75
CA LYS A 43 -8.73 8.37 15.38
C LYS A 43 -7.33 8.74 15.89
N ASP A 44 -6.56 7.73 16.33
CA ASP A 44 -5.21 7.91 16.84
C ASP A 44 -4.10 7.59 15.84
N SER A 45 -4.46 7.42 14.56
CA SER A 45 -3.45 7.25 13.52
C SER A 45 -2.54 8.47 13.51
N PHE A 46 -1.23 8.26 13.33
CA PHE A 46 -0.23 9.32 13.52
C PHE A 46 -0.48 10.56 12.66
N PHE A 47 -1.07 10.39 11.48
CA PHE A 47 -1.28 11.49 10.54
C PHE A 47 -2.53 12.34 10.85
N VAL A 48 -3.39 11.88 11.74
CA VAL A 48 -4.70 12.50 11.96
C VAL A 48 -4.58 13.81 12.75
N GLN A 49 -3.72 13.84 13.74
CA GLN A 49 -3.62 14.95 14.69
C GLN A 49 -3.34 16.30 14.02
N GLY A 50 -2.46 16.31 13.03
CA GLY A 50 -2.05 17.53 12.35
C GLY A 50 -2.72 17.76 11.00
N HIS A 51 -3.55 16.85 10.52
CA HIS A 51 -4.08 16.93 9.17
C HIS A 51 -5.59 16.66 9.16
N PHE A 52 -6.40 17.56 9.64
CA PHE A 52 -6.10 18.88 10.18
C PHE A 52 -6.67 18.98 11.59
N PRO A 53 -6.16 19.85 12.45
CA PRO A 53 -6.71 19.99 13.81
C PRO A 53 -8.21 20.19 13.80
N GLY A 54 -8.94 19.29 14.47
CA GLY A 54 -10.41 19.33 14.51
C GLY A 54 -11.11 18.82 13.28
N ASN A 55 -10.40 18.57 12.19
CA ASN A 55 -10.95 18.06 10.92
C ASN A 55 -10.01 17.01 10.32
N PRO A 56 -9.96 15.82 10.93
CA PRO A 56 -8.98 14.81 10.52
C PRO A 56 -9.28 14.18 9.17
N VAL A 57 -8.29 14.17 8.30
CA VAL A 57 -8.35 13.56 6.98
C VAL A 57 -7.03 12.82 6.72
N MET A 58 -7.09 11.60 6.23
CA MET A 58 -5.88 10.90 5.83
C MET A 58 -5.24 11.64 4.64
N PRO A 59 -3.97 12.05 4.75
CA PRO A 59 -3.31 12.74 3.64
C PRO A 59 -3.31 11.87 2.38
N GLY A 60 -3.64 12.50 1.23
CA GLY A 60 -3.66 11.79 -0.04
C GLY A 60 -2.33 11.14 -0.38
N VAL A 61 -1.23 11.82 -0.05
CA VAL A 61 0.11 11.27 -0.32
C VAL A 61 0.37 10.00 0.46
N LEU A 62 -0.27 9.83 1.64
CA LEU A 62 -0.14 8.60 2.40
C LEU A 62 -1.03 7.49 1.85
N ILE A 63 -2.12 7.81 1.16
CA ILE A 63 -2.88 6.80 0.44
C ILE A 63 -2.02 6.22 -0.68
N VAL A 64 -1.29 7.08 -1.40
CA VAL A 64 -0.36 6.63 -2.44
C VAL A 64 0.77 5.78 -1.84
N GLU A 65 1.30 6.21 -0.69
CA GLU A 65 2.32 5.40 0.01
C GLU A 65 1.76 4.02 0.38
N ALA A 66 0.52 3.97 0.88
CA ALA A 66 -0.13 2.70 1.22
C ALA A 66 -0.34 1.81 -0.01
N PHE A 67 -0.71 2.40 -1.15
CA PHE A 67 -0.75 1.68 -2.42
C PHE A 67 0.60 1.02 -2.72
N GLY A 68 1.67 1.79 -2.58
CA GLY A 68 3.02 1.30 -2.84
C GLY A 68 3.40 0.15 -1.92
N GLN A 69 3.05 0.25 -0.64
CA GLN A 69 3.31 -0.81 0.33
C GLN A 69 2.54 -2.08 -0.02
N ALA A 70 1.27 -1.93 -0.39
CA ALA A 70 0.44 -3.07 -0.78
C ALA A 70 1.04 -3.78 -1.99
N ALA A 71 1.47 -3.01 -2.99
CA ALA A 71 2.09 -3.56 -4.20
C ALA A 71 3.42 -4.26 -3.87
N ALA A 72 4.23 -3.66 -3.00
CA ALA A 72 5.49 -4.25 -2.59
C ALA A 72 5.27 -5.57 -1.84
N ALA A 73 4.27 -5.63 -0.98
CA ALA A 73 3.94 -6.86 -0.25
C ALA A 73 3.45 -7.95 -1.21
N LEU A 74 2.60 -7.59 -2.17
CA LEU A 74 2.13 -8.53 -3.19
C LEU A 74 3.30 -9.13 -3.96
N THR A 75 4.22 -8.27 -4.39
CA THR A 75 5.37 -8.69 -5.19
C THR A 75 6.33 -9.55 -4.37
N ALA A 76 6.68 -9.12 -3.15
CA ALA A 76 7.57 -9.88 -2.28
C ALA A 76 6.98 -11.26 -1.94
N HIS A 77 5.67 -11.33 -1.74
CA HIS A 77 4.98 -12.59 -1.44
C HIS A 77 5.10 -13.58 -2.60
N GLY A 78 5.23 -13.08 -3.83
CA GLY A 78 5.25 -13.92 -5.03
C GLY A 78 6.64 -14.28 -5.57
N ILE A 79 7.71 -13.77 -4.97
CA ILE A 79 9.07 -14.02 -5.44
C ILE A 79 9.90 -14.68 -4.34
N ASP A 80 11.08 -15.19 -4.70
CA ASP A 80 11.98 -15.82 -3.73
C ASP A 80 12.45 -14.84 -2.68
N LYS A 81 12.53 -15.30 -1.44
CA LYS A 81 12.99 -14.50 -0.32
C LYS A 81 14.36 -13.87 -0.60
N SER A 82 15.27 -14.59 -1.25
CA SER A 82 16.60 -14.08 -1.58
C SER A 82 16.54 -12.84 -2.49
N THR A 83 15.45 -12.66 -3.24
CA THR A 83 15.29 -11.53 -4.14
C THR A 83 14.95 -10.25 -3.41
N TYR A 84 14.16 -10.32 -2.32
CA TYR A 84 13.73 -9.11 -1.60
C TYR A 84 14.39 -8.93 -0.24
N GLU A 85 15.05 -9.98 0.27
CA GLU A 85 15.75 -9.91 1.56
C GLU A 85 16.87 -8.87 1.50
N ASN A 86 16.94 -8.02 2.53
CA ASN A 86 17.92 -6.93 2.61
C ASN A 86 17.79 -5.93 1.46
N LYS A 87 16.59 -5.77 0.92
CA LYS A 87 16.32 -4.79 -0.13
C LYS A 87 15.47 -3.67 0.42
N LEU A 88 15.47 -2.56 -0.28
CA LEU A 88 14.58 -1.43 -0.02
C LEU A 88 13.66 -1.25 -1.22
N VAL A 89 12.51 -0.66 -0.98
CA VAL A 89 11.54 -0.38 -2.03
C VAL A 89 11.41 1.12 -2.16
N PHE A 90 11.69 1.65 -3.34
CA PHE A 90 11.59 3.09 -3.62
C PHE A 90 10.48 3.34 -4.62
N LEU A 91 9.61 4.28 -4.29
CA LEU A 91 8.61 4.78 -5.22
C LEU A 91 9.34 5.63 -6.26
N MET A 92 9.17 5.32 -7.54
CA MET A 92 9.87 6.02 -8.62
C MET A 92 9.04 7.10 -9.25
N SER A 93 7.78 6.81 -9.54
CA SER A 93 6.90 7.78 -10.19
C SER A 93 5.46 7.51 -9.81
N VAL A 94 4.66 8.55 -9.81
CA VAL A 94 3.23 8.46 -9.60
C VAL A 94 2.56 9.13 -10.78
N GLU A 95 1.65 8.43 -11.43
CA GLU A 95 0.94 8.93 -12.59
C GLU A 95 -0.57 8.92 -12.31
N LYS A 96 -1.27 9.92 -12.79
CA LYS A 96 -2.73 9.97 -12.77
C LYS A 96 -3.34 9.75 -11.38
N ALA A 97 -2.68 10.21 -10.33
CA ALA A 97 -3.24 10.11 -8.99
C ALA A 97 -4.41 11.07 -8.83
N ARG A 98 -5.52 10.56 -8.32
CA ARG A 98 -6.72 11.37 -8.09
C ARG A 98 -7.30 11.04 -6.72
N PHE A 99 -7.68 12.09 -5.99
CA PHE A 99 -8.27 12.00 -4.66
C PHE A 99 -9.69 12.53 -4.78
N ARG A 100 -10.65 11.61 -4.77
CA ARG A 100 -12.05 11.94 -5.09
C ARG A 100 -12.89 12.27 -3.89
N ASN A 101 -12.60 11.65 -2.75
CA ASN A 101 -13.33 11.85 -1.52
C ASN A 101 -12.38 11.79 -0.34
N PRO A 102 -12.59 12.64 0.70
CA PRO A 102 -11.71 12.59 1.86
C PRO A 102 -11.90 11.32 2.67
N VAL A 103 -10.79 10.75 3.13
CA VAL A 103 -10.78 9.57 3.99
C VAL A 103 -10.66 10.05 5.43
N ILE A 104 -11.70 9.84 6.21
CA ILE A 104 -11.74 10.29 7.60
C ILE A 104 -11.61 9.09 8.55
N PRO A 105 -11.21 9.33 9.82
CA PRO A 105 -10.97 8.23 10.77
C PRO A 105 -12.18 7.36 11.05
N ASN A 106 -11.88 6.20 11.64
CA ASN A 106 -12.80 5.16 11.99
C ASN A 106 -13.42 4.51 10.77
N CYS A 107 -12.58 4.26 9.76
CA CYS A 107 -13.00 3.52 8.58
C CYS A 107 -11.97 2.47 8.19
N LYS A 108 -12.44 1.52 7.41
CA LYS A 108 -11.60 0.51 6.80
C LYS A 108 -11.40 0.91 5.34
N LEU A 109 -10.18 1.31 5.01
CA LEU A 109 -9.83 1.69 3.64
C LEU A 109 -9.35 0.45 2.90
N GLU A 110 -10.04 0.09 1.82
CA GLU A 110 -9.68 -1.06 1.01
C GLU A 110 -8.93 -0.59 -0.23
N LEU A 111 -7.75 -1.15 -0.43
CA LEU A 111 -6.89 -0.79 -1.55
C LEU A 111 -6.82 -1.97 -2.50
N ASN A 112 -7.51 -1.86 -3.64
CA ASN A 112 -7.45 -2.89 -4.68
C ASN A 112 -6.30 -2.54 -5.61
N ILE A 113 -5.28 -3.38 -5.63
CA ILE A 113 -4.08 -3.13 -6.43
C ILE A 113 -3.89 -4.21 -7.48
N GLU A 114 -3.27 -3.83 -8.58
CA GLU A 114 -3.02 -4.74 -9.69
C GLU A 114 -1.69 -4.38 -10.34
N ALA A 115 -0.88 -5.41 -10.59
CA ALA A 115 0.38 -5.24 -11.31
C ALA A 115 0.08 -5.09 -12.80
N ILE A 116 0.62 -4.05 -13.42
CA ILE A 116 0.44 -3.81 -14.85
C ILE A 116 1.55 -4.48 -15.64
N ARG A 117 2.80 -4.32 -15.18
CA ARG A 117 3.95 -4.93 -15.83
C ARG A 117 5.18 -4.79 -14.96
N SER A 118 6.21 -5.56 -15.31
CA SER A 118 7.52 -5.43 -14.68
C SER A 118 8.59 -5.41 -15.76
N HIS A 119 9.69 -4.72 -15.49
CA HIS A 119 10.82 -4.65 -16.40
C HIS A 119 12.10 -4.51 -15.57
N GLY A 120 12.85 -5.59 -15.46
CA GLY A 120 14.02 -5.63 -14.60
C GLY A 120 13.61 -5.46 -13.15
N ARG A 121 14.12 -4.41 -12.50
CA ARG A 121 13.81 -4.11 -11.09
C ARG A 121 12.66 -3.12 -10.96
N VAL A 122 12.04 -2.73 -12.06
CA VAL A 122 10.96 -1.74 -12.07
C VAL A 122 9.63 -2.45 -12.25
N TRP A 123 8.69 -2.13 -11.36
CA TRP A 123 7.35 -2.69 -11.37
C TRP A 123 6.35 -1.56 -11.50
N LYS A 124 5.37 -1.73 -12.36
CA LYS A 124 4.30 -0.74 -12.53
C LYS A 124 2.98 -1.32 -12.07
N TYR A 125 2.22 -0.51 -11.33
CA TYR A 125 0.96 -0.93 -10.71
C TYR A 125 -0.11 0.12 -10.90
N LYS A 126 -1.36 -0.30 -10.66
CA LYS A 126 -2.49 0.61 -10.52
C LYS A 126 -3.27 0.21 -9.28
N GLY A 127 -3.98 1.15 -8.70
CA GLY A 127 -4.77 0.90 -7.51
C GLY A 127 -5.97 1.80 -7.40
N GLU A 128 -6.97 1.30 -6.69
CA GLU A 128 -8.20 2.03 -6.37
C GLU A 128 -8.49 1.84 -4.89
N ALA A 129 -8.85 2.92 -4.22
CA ALA A 129 -9.12 2.90 -2.77
C ALA A 129 -10.61 3.12 -2.53
N PHE A 130 -11.19 2.29 -1.66
CA PHE A 130 -12.61 2.33 -1.36
C PHE A 130 -12.88 2.34 0.15
N VAL A 131 -13.94 3.04 0.55
CA VAL A 131 -14.52 2.92 1.89
C VAL A 131 -16.01 2.64 1.69
N ASP A 132 -16.46 1.50 2.21
CA ASP A 132 -17.87 1.07 2.09
C ASP A 132 -18.37 1.14 0.64
N GLY A 133 -17.54 0.69 -0.30
CA GLY A 133 -17.89 0.65 -1.71
C GLY A 133 -17.77 1.95 -2.46
N LYS A 134 -17.44 3.04 -1.79
CA LYS A 134 -17.28 4.35 -2.43
C LYS A 134 -15.81 4.57 -2.78
N LYS A 135 -15.54 4.94 -4.02
CA LYS A 135 -14.16 5.19 -4.46
C LYS A 135 -13.65 6.49 -3.87
N MET A 136 -12.56 6.39 -3.12
CA MET A 136 -11.94 7.53 -2.46
C MET A 136 -10.76 8.09 -3.26
N ALA A 137 -10.00 7.21 -3.92
CA ALA A 137 -8.80 7.60 -4.65
C ALA A 137 -8.43 6.54 -5.67
N ASP A 138 -7.61 6.92 -6.64
CA ASP A 138 -6.99 5.97 -7.55
C ASP A 138 -5.65 6.53 -8.04
N ALA A 139 -4.76 5.64 -8.49
CA ALA A 139 -3.44 6.05 -8.96
C ALA A 139 -2.80 4.95 -9.79
N GLN A 140 -1.80 5.35 -10.57
CA GLN A 140 -0.83 4.44 -11.18
C GLN A 140 0.53 4.89 -10.69
N TRP A 141 1.43 3.94 -10.48
CA TRP A 141 2.77 4.26 -9.97
C TRP A 141 3.77 3.20 -10.37
N SER A 142 5.04 3.56 -10.27
CA SER A 142 6.14 2.64 -10.49
C SER A 142 7.04 2.62 -9.28
N ALA A 143 7.59 1.46 -8.98
CA ALA A 143 8.49 1.26 -7.85
C ALA A 143 9.67 0.41 -8.28
N THR A 144 10.77 0.52 -7.55
CA THR A 144 11.95 -0.28 -7.79
C THR A 144 12.47 -0.89 -6.50
N ILE A 145 13.14 -2.02 -6.64
CA ILE A 145 13.80 -2.69 -5.52
C ILE A 145 15.28 -2.37 -5.61
N VAL A 146 15.86 -1.88 -4.52
CA VAL A 146 17.27 -1.53 -4.48
C VAL A 146 17.98 -2.23 -3.32
N ASP A 147 19.28 -2.40 -3.44
CA ASP A 147 20.07 -3.03 -2.39
C ASP A 147 20.20 -2.11 -1.17
N ARG A 148 20.12 -2.70 0.01
CA ARG A 148 20.38 -1.98 1.25
C ARG A 148 21.89 -1.79 1.38
N LYS A 149 22.29 -0.57 1.69
CA LYS A 149 23.71 -0.27 1.91
C LYS A 149 24.11 -0.56 3.34
#